data_8f28c5067b5193b9a2aed0dae89a9774
#
_entry.id   8f28c5067b5193b9a2aed0dae89a9774
#
_cell.length_a   1.000
_cell.length_b   1.000
_cell.length_c   1.000
_cell.angle_alpha   90.00
_cell.angle_beta   90.00
_cell.angle_gamma   90.00
#
_symmetry.space_group_name_H-M   'P 1'
#
loop_
_entity.id
_entity.type
_entity.pdbx_description
1 polymer ?
#
loop_
_entity_poly.entity_id
_entity_poly.type
_entity_poly.pdbx_seq_one_letter_code
_entity_poly.pdbx_strand_id
1 'polypeptide(L)'
;MVSISLRSVTSDGGTWALVAVIATAYAAGAGTYTGIEALSENAQYLKPPRAQTGARAMALIALSLAVLAGGIMLLYTVWLPTIVEGRTLNAVVFEATLLKLFPDQELARQIILGVAMIFAATLLLVAASSGFLGGPAVLAWMSLDK
;
A
#
# COMPACT_ATOMS: atom_id res chain seq x y z
N MET A 1 16.08 7.73 -13.71
CA MET A 1 15.86 7.09 -12.40
C MET A 1 16.87 5.95 -12.28
N VAL A 2 17.82 6.06 -11.34
CA VAL A 2 18.99 5.16 -11.24
C VAL A 2 18.50 3.79 -10.76
N SER A 3 18.70 2.75 -11.54
CA SER A 3 18.54 1.36 -11.09
C SER A 3 19.65 1.08 -10.07
N ILE A 4 19.34 1.30 -8.80
CA ILE A 4 20.26 0.96 -7.71
C ILE A 4 20.25 -0.56 -7.61
N SER A 5 21.25 -1.19 -8.21
CA SER A 5 21.51 -2.61 -8.00
C SER A 5 21.97 -2.80 -6.56
N LEU A 6 21.42 -3.78 -5.85
CA LEU A 6 21.85 -4.13 -4.49
C LEU A 6 23.38 -4.37 -4.42
N ARG A 7 23.98 -4.80 -5.51
CA ARG A 7 25.45 -4.98 -5.64
C ARG A 7 26.21 -3.65 -5.59
N SER A 8 25.70 -2.57 -6.20
CA SER A 8 26.36 -1.27 -6.16
C SER A 8 26.21 -0.60 -4.79
N VAL A 9 25.08 -0.82 -4.11
CA VAL A 9 24.85 -0.31 -2.75
C VAL A 9 25.80 -0.95 -1.74
N THR A 10 26.10 -2.25 -1.88
CA THR A 10 27.01 -2.95 -0.97
C THR A 10 28.48 -2.69 -1.27
N SER A 11 28.86 -2.36 -2.51
CA SER A 11 30.26 -2.08 -2.87
C SER A 11 30.73 -0.67 -2.49
N ASP A 12 29.85 0.34 -2.63
CA ASP A 12 30.24 1.75 -2.44
C ASP A 12 29.83 2.36 -1.09
N GLY A 13 28.80 1.85 -0.46
CA GLY A 13 28.22 2.44 0.77
C GLY A 13 28.26 1.55 2.01
N GLY A 14 28.69 0.31 1.89
CA GLY A 14 28.73 -0.63 3.01
C GLY A 14 27.36 -0.87 3.66
N THR A 15 27.38 -1.30 4.92
CA THR A 15 26.18 -1.61 5.70
C THR A 15 25.24 -0.41 5.91
N TRP A 16 25.77 0.81 5.95
CA TRP A 16 24.97 2.03 6.12
C TRP A 16 24.08 2.34 4.91
N ALA A 17 24.56 2.11 3.71
CA ALA A 17 23.75 2.30 2.50
C ALA A 17 22.57 1.31 2.46
N LEU A 18 22.79 0.08 2.89
CA LEU A 18 21.76 -0.95 2.98
C LEU A 18 20.71 -0.58 4.04
N VAL A 19 21.13 -0.09 5.20
CA VAL A 19 20.23 0.42 6.25
C VAL A 19 19.40 1.60 5.72
N ALA A 20 20.03 2.53 5.01
CA ALA A 20 19.34 3.69 4.43
C ALA A 20 18.27 3.26 3.40
N VAL A 21 18.58 2.29 2.54
CA VAL A 21 17.60 1.76 1.56
C VAL A 21 16.43 1.08 2.27
N ILE A 22 16.70 0.26 3.29
CA ILE A 22 15.65 -0.41 4.08
C ILE A 22 14.79 0.63 4.81
N ALA A 23 15.41 1.62 5.44
CA ALA A 23 14.70 2.68 6.15
C ALA A 23 13.81 3.51 5.20
N THR A 24 14.32 3.84 4.00
CA THR A 24 13.55 4.56 2.97
C THR A 24 12.40 3.71 2.45
N ALA A 25 12.62 2.42 2.21
CA ALA A 25 11.57 1.50 1.78
C ALA A 25 10.49 1.33 2.86
N TYR A 26 10.90 1.22 4.13
CA TYR A 26 9.99 1.17 5.26
C TYR A 26 9.16 2.46 5.39
N ALA A 27 9.80 3.62 5.30
CA ALA A 27 9.11 4.92 5.35
C ALA A 27 8.13 5.10 4.19
N ALA A 28 8.50 4.68 2.98
CA ALA A 28 7.61 4.69 1.82
C ALA A 28 6.40 3.74 1.98
N GLY A 29 6.60 2.61 2.67
CA GLY A 29 5.54 1.66 2.99
C GLY A 29 4.67 2.03 4.20
N ALA A 30 5.04 3.04 4.99
CA ALA A 30 4.34 3.40 6.22
C ALA A 30 2.86 3.79 5.98
N GLY A 31 2.54 4.36 4.81
CA GLY A 31 1.16 4.69 4.44
C GLY A 31 0.22 3.48 4.34
N THR A 32 0.75 2.26 4.22
CA THR A 32 -0.07 1.04 4.19
C THR A 32 -0.67 0.67 5.54
N TYR A 33 -0.14 1.23 6.64
CA TYR A 33 -0.61 0.97 8.00
C TYR A 33 -1.77 1.86 8.45
N THR A 34 -2.23 2.79 7.63
CA THR A 34 -3.33 3.74 7.94
C THR A 34 -4.62 3.05 8.40
N GLY A 35 -4.92 1.85 7.92
CA GLY A 35 -6.08 1.06 8.37
C GLY A 35 -6.00 0.64 9.85
N ILE A 36 -4.82 0.37 10.36
CA ILE A 36 -4.57 -0.01 11.77
C ILE A 36 -4.76 1.22 12.67
N GLU A 37 -4.29 2.38 12.24
CA GLU A 37 -4.45 3.65 12.93
C GLU A 37 -5.93 4.03 13.09
N ALA A 38 -6.70 3.97 12.00
CA ALA A 38 -8.13 4.22 12.00
C ALA A 38 -8.90 3.30 12.97
N LEU A 39 -8.50 2.03 13.09
CA LEU A 39 -9.09 1.10 14.05
C LEU A 39 -8.74 1.47 15.49
N SER A 40 -7.52 1.91 15.74
CA SER A 40 -7.06 2.36 17.07
C SER A 40 -7.83 3.60 17.54
N GLU A 41 -7.99 4.61 16.68
CA GLU A 41 -8.74 5.83 16.96
C GLU A 41 -10.22 5.55 17.26
N ASN A 42 -10.81 4.58 16.58
CA ASN A 42 -12.22 4.20 16.73
C ASN A 42 -12.45 3.05 17.73
N ALA A 43 -11.45 2.67 18.52
CA ALA A 43 -11.55 1.53 19.46
C ALA A 43 -12.69 1.67 20.47
N GLN A 44 -13.04 2.89 20.86
CA GLN A 44 -14.14 3.18 21.78
C GLN A 44 -15.53 2.84 21.22
N TYR A 45 -15.69 2.85 19.90
CA TYR A 45 -16.97 2.56 19.21
C TYR A 45 -17.13 1.07 18.87
N LEU A 46 -16.13 0.23 19.18
CA LEU A 46 -16.20 -1.19 18.93
C LEU A 46 -17.23 -1.88 19.82
N LYS A 47 -17.93 -2.87 19.25
CA LYS A 47 -18.89 -3.69 19.97
C LYS A 47 -18.21 -4.46 21.13
N PRO A 48 -18.80 -4.48 22.34
CA PRO A 48 -18.28 -5.29 23.45
C PRO A 48 -18.28 -6.79 23.11
N PRO A 49 -17.24 -7.57 23.54
CA PRO A 49 -16.05 -7.15 24.29
C PRO A 49 -15.01 -6.46 23.39
N ARG A 50 -14.77 -5.18 23.63
CA ARG A 50 -13.98 -4.29 22.75
C ARG A 50 -12.58 -4.83 22.43
N ALA A 51 -11.88 -5.36 23.43
CA ALA A 51 -10.53 -5.90 23.24
C ALA A 51 -10.50 -7.09 22.27
N GLN A 52 -11.43 -8.02 22.36
CA GLN A 52 -11.49 -9.18 21.46
C GLN A 52 -11.93 -8.78 20.04
N THR A 53 -12.90 -7.87 19.95
CA THR A 53 -13.38 -7.35 18.66
C THR A 53 -12.27 -6.57 17.95
N GLY A 54 -11.53 -5.72 18.66
CA GLY A 54 -10.38 -5.00 18.15
C GLY A 54 -9.25 -5.92 17.69
N ALA A 55 -8.88 -6.92 18.50
CA ALA A 55 -7.86 -7.90 18.15
C ALA A 55 -8.21 -8.71 16.88
N ARG A 56 -9.47 -9.13 16.74
CA ARG A 56 -9.94 -9.83 15.53
C ARG A 56 -9.92 -8.93 14.30
N ALA A 57 -10.38 -7.69 14.44
CA ALA A 57 -10.36 -6.72 13.35
C ALA A 57 -8.91 -6.42 12.90
N MET A 58 -7.99 -6.21 13.84
CA MET A 58 -6.55 -6.04 13.54
C MET A 58 -5.96 -7.26 12.82
N ALA A 59 -6.27 -8.46 13.29
CA ALA A 59 -5.78 -9.68 12.66
C ALA A 59 -6.30 -9.83 11.22
N LEU A 60 -7.57 -9.50 10.96
CA LEU A 60 -8.15 -9.53 9.60
C LEU A 60 -7.52 -8.48 8.70
N ILE A 61 -7.30 -7.27 9.19
CA ILE A 61 -6.62 -6.19 8.44
C ILE A 61 -5.20 -6.62 8.11
N ALA A 62 -4.44 -7.11 9.09
CA ALA A 62 -3.07 -7.56 8.89
C ALA A 62 -2.98 -8.72 7.90
N LEU A 63 -3.88 -9.69 7.99
CA LEU A 63 -3.95 -10.83 7.07
C LEU A 63 -4.28 -10.39 5.65
N SER A 64 -5.30 -9.53 5.48
CA SER A 64 -5.68 -9.02 4.16
C SER A 64 -4.55 -8.22 3.52
N LEU A 65 -3.87 -7.38 4.32
CA LEU A 65 -2.72 -6.61 3.86
C LEU A 65 -1.55 -7.52 3.45
N ALA A 66 -1.26 -8.54 4.24
CA ALA A 66 -0.20 -9.51 3.93
C ALA A 66 -0.49 -10.27 2.61
N VAL A 67 -1.74 -10.69 2.41
CA VAL A 67 -2.17 -11.38 1.17
C VAL A 67 -2.08 -10.45 -0.03
N LEU A 68 -2.56 -9.21 0.09
CA LEU A 68 -2.53 -8.24 -1.01
C LEU A 68 -1.10 -7.82 -1.34
N ALA A 69 -0.30 -7.45 -0.33
CA ALA A 69 1.09 -7.05 -0.53
C ALA A 69 1.93 -8.22 -1.07
N GLY A 70 1.76 -9.41 -0.51
CA GLY A 70 2.43 -10.63 -0.98
C GLY A 70 2.04 -10.98 -2.42
N GLY A 71 0.75 -10.86 -2.76
CA GLY A 71 0.24 -11.08 -4.12
C GLY A 71 0.84 -10.09 -5.13
N ILE A 72 0.89 -8.81 -4.80
CA ILE A 72 1.51 -7.79 -5.66
C ILE A 72 3.01 -8.04 -5.83
N MET A 73 3.72 -8.38 -4.75
CA MET A 73 5.14 -8.75 -4.80
C MET A 73 5.39 -9.97 -5.70
N LEU A 74 4.55 -11.00 -5.60
CA LEU A 74 4.64 -12.17 -6.48
C LEU A 74 4.42 -11.77 -7.94
N LEU A 75 3.42 -10.94 -8.23
CA LEU A 75 3.19 -10.44 -9.59
C LEU A 75 4.40 -9.67 -10.11
N TYR A 76 5.03 -8.84 -9.30
CA TYR A 76 6.23 -8.12 -9.70
C TYR A 76 7.42 -9.04 -9.99
N THR A 77 7.58 -10.11 -9.22
CA THR A 77 8.65 -11.09 -9.47
C THR A 77 8.41 -11.94 -10.72
N VAL A 78 7.15 -12.26 -11.02
CA VAL A 78 6.77 -13.05 -12.21
C VAL A 78 6.87 -12.23 -13.49
N TRP A 79 6.38 -10.97 -13.46
CA TRP A 79 6.29 -10.15 -14.66
C TRP A 79 7.50 -9.25 -14.91
N LEU A 80 8.36 -9.03 -13.90
CA LEU A 80 9.54 -8.14 -13.95
C LEU A 80 9.23 -6.83 -14.69
N PRO A 81 8.22 -6.05 -14.23
CA PRO A 81 7.73 -4.90 -14.98
C PRO A 81 8.80 -3.84 -15.12
N THR A 82 8.96 -3.31 -16.33
CA THR A 82 9.81 -2.15 -16.61
C THR A 82 9.05 -0.86 -16.32
N ILE A 83 9.79 0.17 -15.87
CA ILE A 83 9.21 1.49 -15.62
C ILE A 83 8.84 2.13 -16.95
N VAL A 84 7.55 2.44 -17.13
CA VAL A 84 7.01 3.16 -18.29
C VAL A 84 6.64 4.57 -17.84
N GLU A 85 7.13 5.60 -18.56
CA GLU A 85 6.80 6.98 -18.24
C GLU A 85 5.28 7.24 -18.34
N GLY A 86 4.74 7.93 -17.33
CA GLY A 86 3.32 8.26 -17.25
C GLY A 86 2.41 7.12 -16.78
N ARG A 87 2.95 5.95 -16.44
CA ARG A 87 2.17 4.81 -15.90
C ARG A 87 2.69 4.33 -14.56
N THR A 88 1.78 3.92 -13.69
CA THR A 88 2.17 3.28 -12.42
C THR A 88 2.61 1.83 -12.68
N LEU A 89 3.55 1.34 -11.86
CA LEU A 89 3.99 -0.08 -11.97
C LEU A 89 2.81 -1.05 -11.84
N ASN A 90 1.85 -0.75 -10.98
CA ASN A 90 0.64 -1.57 -10.84
C ASN A 90 -0.15 -1.65 -12.16
N ALA A 91 -0.34 -0.52 -12.86
CA ALA A 91 -1.03 -0.50 -14.14
C ALA A 91 -0.32 -1.36 -15.18
N VAL A 92 1.02 -1.31 -15.24
CA VAL A 92 1.82 -2.12 -16.17
C VAL A 92 1.66 -3.62 -15.87
N VAL A 93 1.72 -4.02 -14.61
CA VAL A 93 1.55 -5.43 -14.21
C VAL A 93 0.13 -5.92 -14.45
N PHE A 94 -0.88 -5.10 -14.14
CA PHE A 94 -2.27 -5.45 -14.42
C PHE A 94 -2.52 -5.62 -15.94
N GLU A 95 -2.00 -4.70 -16.74
CA GLU A 95 -2.12 -4.79 -18.20
C GLU A 95 -1.44 -6.06 -18.74
N ALA A 96 -0.23 -6.37 -18.29
CA ALA A 96 0.50 -7.59 -18.68
C ALA A 96 -0.27 -8.86 -18.28
N THR A 97 -0.86 -8.87 -17.09
CA THR A 97 -1.65 -9.99 -16.60
C THR A 97 -2.94 -10.16 -17.41
N LEU A 98 -3.64 -9.06 -17.68
CA LEU A 98 -4.87 -9.08 -18.48
C LEU A 98 -4.61 -9.49 -19.94
N LEU A 99 -3.46 -9.10 -20.51
CA LEU A 99 -3.06 -9.50 -21.85
C LEU A 99 -2.91 -11.01 -21.97
N LYS A 100 -2.41 -11.66 -20.93
CA LYS A 100 -2.25 -13.11 -20.89
C LYS A 100 -3.56 -13.86 -20.63
N LEU A 101 -4.45 -13.28 -19.80
CA LEU A 101 -5.77 -13.88 -19.50
C LEU A 101 -6.77 -13.73 -20.68
N PHE A 102 -6.74 -12.60 -21.36
CA PHE A 102 -7.70 -12.22 -22.41
C PHE A 102 -6.96 -11.74 -23.66
N PRO A 103 -6.24 -12.61 -24.42
CA PRO A 103 -5.40 -12.20 -25.53
C PRO A 103 -6.21 -11.54 -26.66
N ASP A 104 -7.41 -12.02 -26.95
CA ASP A 104 -8.22 -11.62 -28.11
C ASP A 104 -9.29 -10.55 -27.77
N GLN A 105 -9.39 -10.11 -26.51
CA GLN A 105 -10.47 -9.22 -26.06
C GLN A 105 -9.92 -7.87 -25.58
N GLU A 106 -9.49 -7.04 -26.51
CA GLU A 106 -8.89 -5.73 -26.19
C GLU A 106 -9.85 -4.80 -25.44
N LEU A 107 -11.11 -4.75 -25.87
CA LEU A 107 -12.12 -3.91 -25.20
C LEU A 107 -12.36 -4.34 -23.74
N ALA A 108 -12.46 -5.65 -23.48
CA ALA A 108 -12.63 -6.16 -22.12
C ALA A 108 -11.43 -5.82 -21.24
N ARG A 109 -10.19 -5.95 -21.76
CA ARG A 109 -8.96 -5.57 -21.02
C ARG A 109 -8.96 -4.11 -20.64
N GLN A 110 -9.30 -3.21 -21.57
CA GLN A 110 -9.32 -1.77 -21.32
C GLN A 110 -10.38 -1.40 -20.28
N ILE A 111 -11.57 -2.00 -20.33
CA ILE A 111 -12.63 -1.78 -19.34
C ILE A 111 -12.19 -2.27 -17.97
N ILE A 112 -11.65 -3.49 -17.84
CA ILE A 112 -11.21 -4.06 -16.57
C ILE A 112 -10.06 -3.23 -15.99
N LEU A 113 -9.09 -2.83 -16.80
CA LEU A 113 -7.98 -1.98 -16.37
C LEU A 113 -8.49 -0.61 -15.90
N GLY A 114 -9.39 0.01 -16.66
CA GLY A 114 -9.98 1.30 -16.29
C GLY A 114 -10.73 1.23 -14.96
N VAL A 115 -11.57 0.21 -14.79
CA VAL A 115 -12.29 -0.03 -13.53
C VAL A 115 -11.32 -0.24 -12.36
N ALA A 116 -10.29 -1.07 -12.55
CA ALA A 116 -9.27 -1.30 -11.51
C ALA A 116 -8.53 -0.01 -11.13
N MET A 117 -8.21 0.85 -12.11
CA MET A 117 -7.55 2.13 -11.83
C MET A 117 -8.47 3.12 -11.12
N ILE A 118 -9.77 3.16 -11.44
CA ILE A 118 -10.77 3.97 -10.73
C ILE A 118 -10.88 3.52 -9.27
N PHE A 119 -10.95 2.21 -9.02
CA PHE A 119 -10.96 1.68 -7.66
C PHE A 119 -9.68 2.03 -6.89
N ALA A 120 -8.51 1.91 -7.51
CA ALA A 120 -7.25 2.28 -6.90
C ALA A 120 -7.20 3.78 -6.55
N ALA A 121 -7.64 4.65 -7.46
CA ALA A 121 -7.73 6.09 -7.21
C ALA A 121 -8.71 6.42 -6.08
N THR A 122 -9.87 5.76 -6.03
CA THR A 122 -10.85 5.94 -4.96
C THR A 122 -10.30 5.51 -3.60
N LEU A 123 -9.60 4.37 -3.54
CA LEU A 123 -8.93 3.92 -2.31
C LEU A 123 -7.87 4.91 -1.83
N LEU A 124 -7.07 5.47 -2.74
CA LEU A 124 -6.10 6.49 -2.39
C LEU A 124 -6.75 7.77 -1.86
N LEU A 125 -7.87 8.17 -2.44
CA LEU A 125 -8.64 9.34 -2.00
C LEU A 125 -9.23 9.12 -0.60
N VAL A 126 -9.79 7.93 -0.34
CA VAL A 126 -10.29 7.56 0.99
C VAL A 126 -9.15 7.49 2.01
N ALA A 127 -8.00 6.91 1.64
CA ALA A 127 -6.82 6.87 2.51
C ALA A 127 -6.29 8.27 2.84
N ALA A 128 -6.28 9.18 1.86
CA ALA A 128 -5.90 10.58 2.10
C ALA A 128 -6.89 11.30 3.02
N SER A 129 -8.19 11.04 2.88
CA SER A 129 -9.23 11.67 3.73
C SER A 129 -9.13 11.25 5.19
N SER A 130 -8.65 10.04 5.49
CA SER A 130 -8.46 9.58 6.87
C SER A 130 -7.43 10.42 7.63
N GLY A 131 -6.35 10.86 6.97
CA GLY A 131 -5.35 11.76 7.56
C GLY A 131 -5.91 13.14 7.91
N PHE A 132 -6.85 13.65 7.12
CA PHE A 132 -7.53 14.93 7.41
C PHE A 132 -8.49 14.84 8.60
N LEU A 133 -9.05 13.67 8.86
CA LEU A 133 -9.94 13.46 10.01
C LEU A 133 -9.16 13.20 11.31
N GLY A 134 -8.07 12.45 11.25
CA GLY A 134 -7.23 12.11 12.40
C GLY A 134 -6.41 13.29 12.92
N GLY A 135 -5.85 14.12 12.04
CA GLY A 135 -5.00 15.26 12.42
C GLY A 135 -5.66 16.23 13.39
N PRO A 136 -6.84 16.78 13.10
CA PRO A 136 -7.54 17.68 14.03
C PRO A 136 -7.92 17.03 15.36
N ALA A 137 -8.25 15.74 15.37
CA ALA A 137 -8.57 15.01 16.58
C ALA A 137 -7.35 14.93 17.52
N VAL A 138 -6.18 14.57 17.00
CA VAL A 138 -4.93 14.53 17.77
C VAL A 138 -4.59 15.92 18.34
N LEU A 139 -4.71 16.97 17.54
CA LEU A 139 -4.47 18.35 18.00
C LEU A 139 -5.45 18.78 19.10
N ALA A 140 -6.72 18.39 18.99
CA ALA A 140 -7.73 18.65 20.00
C ALA A 140 -7.39 17.95 21.33
N TRP A 141 -6.96 16.69 21.30
CA TRP A 141 -6.53 15.97 22.49
C TRP A 141 -5.28 16.61 23.15
N MET A 142 -4.30 17.01 22.34
CA MET A 142 -3.11 17.71 22.85
C MET A 142 -3.42 19.06 23.49
N SER A 143 -4.49 19.74 23.07
CA SER A 143 -4.92 21.02 23.67
C SER A 143 -5.64 20.85 25.00
N LEU A 144 -6.25 19.69 25.25
CA LEU A 144 -6.96 19.38 26.49
C LEU A 144 -6.03 18.89 27.62
N ASP A 145 -4.80 18.49 27.30
CA ASP A 145 -3.82 17.92 28.23
C ASP A 145 -2.91 18.97 28.87
N LYS A 146 -3.34 20.26 28.89
CA LYS A 146 -2.62 21.39 29.54
C LYS A 146 -3.22 21.75 30.88
#